data_314703ce37e0ad2ea7828261f88d1dcf
#
_entry.id   314703ce37e0ad2ea7828261f88d1dcf
#
_cell.length_a   1.000
_cell.length_b   1.000
_cell.length_c   1.000
_cell.angle_alpha   90.00
_cell.angle_beta   90.00
_cell.angle_gamma   90.00
#
_symmetry.space_group_name_H-M   'P 1'
#
loop_
_entity.id
_entity.type
_entity.pdbx_description
1 polymer ?
#
loop_
_entity_poly.entity_id
_entity_poly.type
_entity_poly.pdbx_seq_one_letter_code
_entity_poly.pdbx_strand_id
1 'polypeptide(L)'
;MKRTIPVIGMACSACSANIEKKLNSLNGITSASVSLPSRSALVDFNPDEVSLTDMKAAINAIGYDLVIEEGRSAVEIEKRAYTLLKRKAILSWIFAIGVMAISMHWINFGNNNTSNQVALLVALGNMLYCGKQFYVSAWKQLKNGLANMDTLVALSTLIAFLFSVFNTFWGEAVWSSRGIVWHTYFDASVMIITFVLTGKLLEEKAKDGTASSIREMMGMTPKTAHIVDGDKVEEVPISTIEVGDLLEVRTGEKVPVDGEVVWAESFMTPNAAYIDESMITGEPNPAKKEKGDRVLAGTIPNQGKLRMRARQIGKDTMLAQIIRMVQEAQGSKAPVQRIVDKAALVFVPVVSTIALVTFLAWWIIGGNAYLPQAILSAIAVLVIACPCAMGLATPTALMVGIGKAAEEQILIKDASALENLRKINALVTDKTGTLTIPNKNIDFTKSDNLALEERETLKPNAREAMETLQKNGVEVYMMSGDKEEAAKYWAEKAGIKHYQSKVLPQDKENLVRRLQTEGKHVAMVGDGINDTQALALADVSIAIGKGTDVAMDVAQITLMGDDLRTLPEALQLSRRTVRMIWENLFWAFIYNIVCIPLAAGVLYLFDIDWQITPSWASALMAFSSVSVVLNSLRLKLMK
;
A
#
# COMPACT_ATOMS: atom_id res chain seq x y z
N MET A 1 22.13 0.18 7.85
CA MET A 1 21.17 -0.87 8.31
C MET A 1 19.77 -0.50 7.86
N LYS A 2 19.08 -1.43 7.18
CA LYS A 2 17.72 -1.16 6.70
C LYS A 2 16.69 -1.79 7.63
N ARG A 3 15.72 -1.00 8.12
CA ARG A 3 14.70 -1.50 9.06
C ARG A 3 13.33 -0.86 8.78
N THR A 4 12.28 -1.67 8.86
CA THR A 4 10.89 -1.19 8.81
C THR A 4 10.37 -1.00 10.22
N ILE A 5 9.91 0.22 10.55
CA ILE A 5 9.47 0.62 11.89
C ILE A 5 8.00 1.04 11.81
N PRO A 6 7.09 0.46 12.61
CA PRO A 6 5.69 0.89 12.64
C PRO A 6 5.56 2.33 13.18
N VAL A 7 4.66 3.10 12.56
CA VAL A 7 4.41 4.52 12.89
C VAL A 7 2.96 4.71 13.33
N ILE A 8 2.76 5.38 14.45
CA ILE A 8 1.44 5.69 15.01
C ILE A 8 1.10 7.16 14.80
N GLY A 9 -0.19 7.44 14.56
CA GLY A 9 -0.73 8.81 14.49
C GLY A 9 -0.80 9.39 13.09
N MET A 10 -0.38 8.65 12.05
CA MET A 10 -0.56 9.09 10.67
C MET A 10 -2.04 9.00 10.24
N ALA A 11 -2.56 10.10 9.69
CA ALA A 11 -3.94 10.18 9.21
C ALA A 11 -4.05 10.67 7.76
N CYS A 12 -2.95 11.13 7.15
CA CYS A 12 -2.98 11.72 5.80
C CYS A 12 -1.61 11.65 5.13
N SER A 13 -1.58 11.85 3.79
CA SER A 13 -0.33 11.88 3.00
C SER A 13 0.64 12.99 3.43
N ALA A 14 0.11 14.15 3.82
CA ALA A 14 0.94 15.22 4.40
C ALA A 14 1.62 14.77 5.70
N CYS A 15 0.97 13.91 6.49
CA CYS A 15 1.55 13.33 7.70
C CYS A 15 2.76 12.44 7.37
N SER A 16 2.62 11.53 6.40
CA SER A 16 3.72 10.66 5.96
C SER A 16 4.88 11.46 5.35
N ALA A 17 4.58 12.51 4.57
CA ALA A 17 5.58 13.41 4.00
C ALA A 17 6.34 14.20 5.09
N ASN A 18 5.64 14.68 6.12
CA ASN A 18 6.25 15.40 7.24
C ASN A 18 7.19 14.50 8.06
N ILE A 19 6.78 13.25 8.32
CA ILE A 19 7.60 12.25 9.03
C ILE A 19 8.84 11.91 8.19
N GLU A 20 8.65 11.64 6.90
CA GLU A 20 9.73 11.33 5.97
C GLU A 20 10.75 12.47 5.88
N LYS A 21 10.27 13.72 5.75
CA LYS A 21 11.13 14.91 5.75
C LYS A 21 11.91 15.03 7.07
N LYS A 22 11.26 14.76 8.21
CA LYS A 22 11.90 14.84 9.52
C LYS A 22 12.95 13.75 9.70
N LEU A 23 12.65 12.51 9.34
CA LEU A 23 13.62 11.40 9.38
C LEU A 23 14.83 11.69 8.49
N ASN A 24 14.60 12.05 7.22
CA ASN A 24 15.69 12.37 6.29
C ASN A 24 16.51 13.63 6.67
N SER A 25 16.05 14.42 7.64
CA SER A 25 16.81 15.56 8.19
C SER A 25 17.74 15.19 9.36
N LEU A 26 17.69 13.94 9.85
CA LEU A 26 18.55 13.48 10.93
C LEU A 26 19.90 12.98 10.39
N ASN A 27 20.98 13.36 11.04
CA ASN A 27 22.33 12.85 10.72
C ASN A 27 22.35 11.34 10.97
N GLY A 28 23.04 10.60 10.09
CA GLY A 28 23.12 9.13 10.19
C GLY A 28 21.98 8.37 9.47
N ILE A 29 20.99 9.07 8.88
CA ILE A 29 19.98 8.46 8.02
C ILE A 29 20.39 8.64 6.56
N THR A 30 20.59 7.52 5.86
CA THR A 30 20.89 7.50 4.42
C THR A 30 19.63 7.74 3.60
N SER A 31 18.53 7.09 3.96
CA SER A 31 17.22 7.28 3.33
C SER A 31 16.10 6.82 4.24
N ALA A 32 15.00 7.55 4.23
CA ALA A 32 13.78 7.14 4.88
C ALA A 32 12.60 7.29 3.92
N SER A 33 11.73 6.29 3.86
CA SER A 33 10.48 6.29 3.11
C SER A 33 9.34 5.91 4.05
N VAL A 34 8.27 6.71 4.08
CA VAL A 34 7.16 6.52 5.01
C VAL A 34 5.89 6.21 4.25
N SER A 35 5.33 5.04 4.52
CA SER A 35 4.10 4.55 3.89
C SER A 35 2.90 4.78 4.81
N LEU A 36 1.92 5.55 4.33
CA LEU A 36 0.67 5.78 5.06
C LEU A 36 -0.18 4.51 5.17
N PRO A 37 -0.34 3.67 4.12
CA PRO A 37 -1.18 2.48 4.21
C PRO A 37 -0.60 1.39 5.11
N SER A 38 0.71 1.10 4.99
CA SER A 38 1.38 0.11 5.84
C SER A 38 1.69 0.66 7.24
N ARG A 39 1.45 1.97 7.47
CA ARG A 39 1.76 2.66 8.73
C ARG A 39 3.17 2.39 9.23
N SER A 40 4.11 2.36 8.33
CA SER A 40 5.50 2.06 8.62
C SER A 40 6.45 3.04 7.95
N ALA A 41 7.62 3.21 8.55
CA ALA A 41 8.77 3.89 8.00
C ALA A 41 9.84 2.86 7.66
N LEU A 42 10.25 2.79 6.40
CA LEU A 42 11.41 2.05 5.96
C LEU A 42 12.59 3.00 6.05
N VAL A 43 13.52 2.72 6.96
CA VAL A 43 14.66 3.60 7.26
C VAL A 43 15.95 2.85 7.00
N ASP A 44 16.83 3.45 6.19
CA ASP A 44 18.20 3.02 6.02
C ASP A 44 19.12 3.98 6.77
N PHE A 45 19.80 3.49 7.79
CA PHE A 45 20.54 4.32 8.73
C PHE A 45 21.83 3.65 9.22
N ASN A 46 22.76 4.49 9.70
CA ASN A 46 23.97 4.06 10.39
C ASN A 46 23.69 3.97 11.91
N PRO A 47 23.67 2.76 12.50
CA PRO A 47 23.38 2.58 13.93
C PRO A 47 24.41 3.23 14.86
N ASP A 48 25.63 3.51 14.38
CA ASP A 48 26.68 4.18 15.16
C ASP A 48 26.46 5.70 15.29
N GLU A 49 25.66 6.30 14.38
CA GLU A 49 25.38 7.74 14.33
C GLU A 49 24.00 8.12 14.87
N VAL A 50 22.99 7.26 14.66
CA VAL A 50 21.62 7.53 15.10
C VAL A 50 20.96 6.28 15.66
N SER A 51 20.39 6.40 16.87
CA SER A 51 19.66 5.30 17.51
C SER A 51 18.16 5.33 17.18
N LEU A 52 17.47 4.19 17.37
CA LEU A 52 16.01 4.12 17.24
C LEU A 52 15.29 5.04 18.24
N THR A 53 15.89 5.27 19.41
CA THR A 53 15.36 6.18 20.44
C THR A 53 15.44 7.64 20.00
N ASP A 54 16.50 8.04 19.32
CA ASP A 54 16.66 9.40 18.77
C ASP A 54 15.64 9.66 17.64
N MET A 55 15.45 8.69 16.75
CA MET A 55 14.40 8.74 15.73
C MET A 55 13.02 8.89 16.37
N LYS A 56 12.71 8.08 17.40
CA LYS A 56 11.45 8.16 18.14
C LYS A 56 11.25 9.53 18.77
N ALA A 57 12.26 10.07 19.42
CA ALA A 57 12.20 11.41 20.02
C ALA A 57 11.93 12.50 18.97
N ALA A 58 12.62 12.45 17.84
CA ALA A 58 12.43 13.40 16.74
C ALA A 58 11.02 13.34 16.12
N ILE A 59 10.45 12.14 16.02
CA ILE A 59 9.10 11.94 15.47
C ILE A 59 8.03 12.31 16.49
N ASN A 60 8.25 12.06 17.78
CA ASN A 60 7.35 12.51 18.85
C ASN A 60 7.27 14.04 18.93
N ALA A 61 8.35 14.75 18.63
CA ALA A 61 8.37 16.21 18.61
C ALA A 61 7.40 16.81 17.56
N ILE A 62 7.18 16.12 16.43
CA ILE A 62 6.24 16.54 15.39
C ILE A 62 4.84 15.91 15.54
N GLY A 63 4.59 15.16 16.63
CA GLY A 63 3.24 14.70 16.98
C GLY A 63 2.90 13.28 16.56
N TYR A 64 3.87 12.49 16.10
CA TYR A 64 3.73 11.08 15.76
C TYR A 64 4.57 10.20 16.68
N ASP A 65 4.42 8.88 16.62
CA ASP A 65 5.21 7.95 17.44
C ASP A 65 5.74 6.78 16.59
N LEU A 66 6.96 6.32 16.94
CA LEU A 66 7.59 5.12 16.38
C LEU A 66 7.52 3.97 17.39
N VAL A 67 7.07 2.80 16.95
CA VAL A 67 7.02 1.59 17.78
C VAL A 67 8.35 0.86 17.67
N ILE A 68 9.18 1.00 18.69
CA ILE A 68 10.53 0.38 18.76
C ILE A 68 10.60 -0.79 19.74
N GLU A 69 9.55 -1.03 20.53
CA GLU A 69 9.51 -2.09 21.54
C GLU A 69 9.28 -3.47 20.88
N GLU A 70 10.21 -4.39 21.10
CA GLU A 70 10.04 -5.81 20.76
C GLU A 70 9.10 -6.43 21.81
N GLY A 71 7.86 -6.75 21.42
CA GLY A 71 6.93 -7.45 22.31
C GLY A 71 5.46 -7.04 22.22
N ARG A 72 5.13 -5.90 21.64
CA ARG A 72 3.74 -5.58 21.29
C ARG A 72 3.56 -5.76 19.79
N SER A 73 2.73 -6.72 19.40
CA SER A 73 2.46 -6.92 17.98
C SER A 73 1.82 -5.64 17.41
N ALA A 74 2.29 -5.17 16.27
CA ALA A 74 1.71 -4.01 15.56
C ALA A 74 0.18 -4.17 15.40
N VAL A 75 -0.28 -5.40 15.23
CA VAL A 75 -1.69 -5.80 15.13
C VAL A 75 -2.50 -5.46 16.40
N GLU A 76 -1.93 -5.64 17.60
CA GLU A 76 -2.65 -5.29 18.84
C GLU A 76 -2.80 -3.78 19.00
N ILE A 77 -1.79 -3.02 18.62
CA ILE A 77 -1.80 -1.56 18.65
C ILE A 77 -2.86 -1.03 17.68
N GLU A 78 -2.89 -1.55 16.46
CA GLU A 78 -3.91 -1.20 15.46
C GLU A 78 -5.32 -1.53 15.94
N LYS A 79 -5.54 -2.72 16.49
CA LYS A 79 -6.85 -3.12 17.01
C LYS A 79 -7.33 -2.21 18.15
N ARG A 80 -6.43 -1.79 19.03
CA ARG A 80 -6.75 -0.82 20.10
C ARG A 80 -7.07 0.56 19.53
N ALA A 81 -6.28 1.04 18.56
CA ALA A 81 -6.51 2.33 17.90
C ALA A 81 -7.86 2.34 17.15
N TYR A 82 -8.17 1.27 16.41
CA TYR A 82 -9.46 1.10 15.74
C TYR A 82 -10.64 1.09 16.72
N THR A 83 -10.52 0.35 17.83
CA THR A 83 -11.57 0.29 18.86
C THR A 83 -11.82 1.66 19.50
N LEU A 84 -10.74 2.41 19.77
CA LEU A 84 -10.84 3.78 20.29
C LEU A 84 -11.50 4.73 19.29
N LEU A 85 -11.10 4.66 18.02
CA LEU A 85 -11.70 5.45 16.93
C LEU A 85 -13.19 5.16 16.78
N LYS A 86 -13.57 3.88 16.80
CA LYS A 86 -14.98 3.45 16.75
C LYS A 86 -15.80 4.02 17.92
N ARG A 87 -15.27 3.94 19.14
CA ARG A 87 -15.93 4.50 20.33
C ARG A 87 -16.10 6.01 20.21
N LYS A 88 -15.08 6.75 19.77
CA LYS A 88 -15.16 8.19 19.56
C LYS A 88 -16.16 8.58 18.47
N ALA A 89 -16.19 7.85 17.35
CA ALA A 89 -17.16 8.08 16.28
C ALA A 89 -18.60 7.90 16.76
N ILE A 90 -18.90 6.79 17.46
CA ILE A 90 -20.23 6.52 18.00
C ILE A 90 -20.65 7.62 19.01
N LEU A 91 -19.78 7.99 19.93
CA LEU A 91 -20.05 9.03 20.92
C LEU A 91 -20.25 10.39 20.25
N SER A 92 -19.46 10.72 19.23
CA SER A 92 -19.60 11.96 18.46
C SER A 92 -20.96 12.04 17.74
N TRP A 93 -21.49 10.91 17.24
CA TRP A 93 -22.84 10.84 16.68
C TRP A 93 -23.93 11.12 17.74
N ILE A 94 -23.76 10.62 18.97
CA ILE A 94 -24.68 10.92 20.07
C ILE A 94 -24.70 12.44 20.36
N PHE A 95 -23.51 13.07 20.45
CA PHE A 95 -23.41 14.51 20.62
C PHE A 95 -24.01 15.28 19.43
N ALA A 96 -23.77 14.83 18.20
CA ALA A 96 -24.26 15.46 16.99
C ALA A 96 -25.80 15.46 16.92
N ILE A 97 -26.42 14.32 17.19
CA ILE A 97 -27.88 14.19 17.23
C ILE A 97 -28.45 15.09 18.34
N GLY A 98 -27.82 15.13 19.51
CA GLY A 98 -28.25 16.01 20.61
C GLY A 98 -28.19 17.49 20.25
N VAL A 99 -27.07 17.98 19.69
CA VAL A 99 -26.93 19.37 19.28
C VAL A 99 -27.88 19.70 18.13
N MET A 100 -28.05 18.79 17.15
CA MET A 100 -28.96 18.98 16.03
C MET A 100 -30.42 19.08 16.49
N ALA A 101 -30.86 18.26 17.44
CA ALA A 101 -32.19 18.30 18.00
C ALA A 101 -32.47 19.65 18.73
N ILE A 102 -31.45 20.22 19.38
CA ILE A 102 -31.54 21.55 20.00
C ILE A 102 -31.58 22.64 18.92
N SER A 103 -30.70 22.60 17.93
CA SER A 103 -30.62 23.59 16.84
C SER A 103 -31.87 23.61 15.97
N MET A 104 -32.52 22.45 15.76
CA MET A 104 -33.80 22.33 15.03
C MET A 104 -35.04 22.62 15.90
N HIS A 105 -34.85 23.02 17.15
CA HIS A 105 -35.93 23.32 18.10
C HIS A 105 -36.85 22.11 18.41
N TRP A 106 -36.36 20.87 18.15
CA TRP A 106 -37.08 19.65 18.56
C TRP A 106 -37.07 19.47 20.08
N ILE A 107 -35.99 19.96 20.72
CA ILE A 107 -35.85 19.98 22.18
C ILE A 107 -35.62 21.45 22.59
N ASN A 108 -36.53 22.01 23.35
CA ASN A 108 -36.44 23.38 23.87
C ASN A 108 -36.25 23.37 25.39
N PHE A 109 -35.23 24.08 25.86
CA PHE A 109 -34.94 24.25 27.29
C PHE A 109 -35.43 25.60 27.82
N GLY A 110 -36.67 25.97 27.46
CA GLY A 110 -37.30 27.21 27.91
C GLY A 110 -37.03 28.40 26.96
N ASN A 111 -35.89 29.05 27.03
CA ASN A 111 -35.50 30.18 26.16
C ASN A 111 -34.44 29.76 25.14
N ASN A 112 -34.42 30.45 23.99
CA ASN A 112 -33.38 30.22 22.96
C ASN A 112 -31.97 30.37 23.52
N ASN A 113 -31.73 31.28 24.44
CA ASN A 113 -30.43 31.49 25.07
C ASN A 113 -30.02 30.30 25.93
N THR A 114 -30.94 29.70 26.70
CA THR A 114 -30.68 28.50 27.51
C THR A 114 -30.39 27.28 26.62
N SER A 115 -31.16 27.14 25.53
CA SER A 115 -30.93 26.08 24.53
C SER A 115 -29.56 26.20 23.89
N ASN A 116 -29.12 27.41 23.53
CA ASN A 116 -27.78 27.67 22.99
C ASN A 116 -26.66 27.38 24.01
N GLN A 117 -26.86 27.68 25.31
CA GLN A 117 -25.91 27.34 26.37
C GLN A 117 -25.77 25.81 26.57
N VAL A 118 -26.88 25.07 26.49
CA VAL A 118 -26.82 23.60 26.52
C VAL A 118 -26.08 23.06 25.29
N ALA A 119 -26.40 23.59 24.09
CA ALA A 119 -25.70 23.22 22.87
C ALA A 119 -24.18 23.50 22.93
N LEU A 120 -23.78 24.63 23.54
CA LEU A 120 -22.39 24.99 23.80
C LEU A 120 -21.70 23.93 24.65
N LEU A 121 -22.31 23.51 25.78
CA LEU A 121 -21.69 22.50 26.68
C LEU A 121 -21.55 21.16 25.99
N VAL A 122 -22.55 20.73 25.21
CA VAL A 122 -22.52 19.48 24.46
C VAL A 122 -21.46 19.54 23.35
N ALA A 123 -21.38 20.65 22.61
CA ALA A 123 -20.36 20.84 21.58
C ALA A 123 -18.94 20.88 22.17
N LEU A 124 -18.75 21.56 23.31
CA LEU A 124 -17.49 21.59 24.03
C LEU A 124 -17.06 20.17 24.47
N GLY A 125 -17.98 19.37 24.98
CA GLY A 125 -17.74 17.97 25.34
C GLY A 125 -17.27 17.14 24.14
N ASN A 126 -17.92 17.29 22.98
CA ASN A 126 -17.49 16.65 21.75
C ASN A 126 -16.08 17.09 21.31
N MET A 127 -15.79 18.39 21.35
CA MET A 127 -14.48 18.93 20.97
C MET A 127 -13.37 18.41 21.88
N LEU A 128 -13.58 18.43 23.20
CA LEU A 128 -12.56 18.04 24.19
C LEU A 128 -12.30 16.52 24.22
N TYR A 129 -13.31 15.69 23.97
CA TYR A 129 -13.15 14.23 24.02
C TYR A 129 -12.97 13.61 22.64
N CYS A 130 -13.90 13.82 21.71
CA CYS A 130 -13.87 13.21 20.39
C CYS A 130 -12.87 13.94 19.48
N GLY A 131 -12.84 15.28 19.53
CA GLY A 131 -12.01 16.15 18.70
C GLY A 131 -10.60 16.38 19.20
N LYS A 132 -10.26 16.01 20.45
CA LYS A 132 -8.97 16.31 21.10
C LYS A 132 -7.75 16.04 20.21
N GLN A 133 -7.77 14.94 19.48
CA GLN A 133 -6.67 14.53 18.60
C GLN A 133 -6.37 15.56 17.50
N PHE A 134 -7.39 16.21 16.95
CA PHE A 134 -7.23 17.22 15.90
C PHE A 134 -6.52 18.47 16.43
N TYR A 135 -6.94 18.95 17.61
CA TYR A 135 -6.34 20.14 18.23
C TYR A 135 -4.91 19.91 18.69
N VAL A 136 -4.63 18.75 19.30
CA VAL A 136 -3.27 18.39 19.74
C VAL A 136 -2.34 18.23 18.54
N SER A 137 -2.79 17.55 17.48
CA SER A 137 -2.04 17.38 16.23
C SER A 137 -1.78 18.75 15.57
N ALA A 138 -2.82 19.58 15.40
CA ALA A 138 -2.72 20.91 14.82
C ALA A 138 -1.72 21.80 15.57
N TRP A 139 -1.78 21.82 16.90
CA TRP A 139 -0.87 22.62 17.73
C TRP A 139 0.61 22.19 17.58
N LYS A 140 0.86 20.89 17.60
CA LYS A 140 2.21 20.36 17.40
C LYS A 140 2.76 20.65 15.99
N GLN A 141 1.90 20.52 14.97
CA GLN A 141 2.27 20.84 13.59
C GLN A 141 2.59 22.34 13.43
N LEU A 142 1.74 23.20 13.96
CA LEU A 142 1.92 24.64 13.88
C LEU A 142 3.24 25.10 14.52
N LYS A 143 3.62 24.55 15.67
CA LYS A 143 4.89 24.84 16.33
C LYS A 143 6.12 24.49 15.48
N ASN A 144 5.98 23.53 14.56
CA ASN A 144 7.04 23.11 13.66
C ASN A 144 6.94 23.75 12.26
N GLY A 145 6.05 24.73 12.07
CA GLY A 145 5.82 25.36 10.77
C GLY A 145 5.24 24.43 9.70
N LEU A 146 4.54 23.39 10.16
CA LEU A 146 3.91 22.39 9.31
C LEU A 146 2.38 22.50 9.43
N ALA A 147 1.67 22.03 8.40
CA ALA A 147 0.22 21.94 8.40
C ALA A 147 -0.21 20.58 7.82
N ASN A 148 -1.35 20.07 8.29
CA ASN A 148 -1.93 18.84 7.82
C ASN A 148 -3.48 18.94 7.84
N MET A 149 -4.15 17.84 7.51
CA MET A 149 -5.61 17.74 7.57
C MET A 149 -6.18 18.12 8.96
N ASP A 150 -5.54 17.66 10.03
CA ASP A 150 -6.00 17.93 11.40
C ASP A 150 -5.96 19.42 11.71
N THR A 151 -5.03 20.18 11.08
CA THR A 151 -4.95 21.64 11.19
C THR A 151 -6.19 22.32 10.59
N LEU A 152 -6.65 21.88 9.41
CA LEU A 152 -7.84 22.42 8.76
C LEU A 152 -9.11 22.11 9.57
N VAL A 153 -9.23 20.87 10.06
CA VAL A 153 -10.38 20.46 10.90
C VAL A 153 -10.38 21.23 12.23
N ALA A 154 -9.24 21.37 12.89
CA ALA A 154 -9.12 22.11 14.14
C ALA A 154 -9.47 23.60 13.93
N LEU A 155 -8.96 24.22 12.87
CA LEU A 155 -9.21 25.62 12.57
C LEU A 155 -10.70 25.87 12.25
N SER A 156 -11.30 25.08 11.37
CA SER A 156 -12.70 25.19 10.96
C SER A 156 -13.67 25.00 12.13
N THR A 157 -13.45 23.95 12.95
CA THR A 157 -14.32 23.68 14.10
C THR A 157 -14.15 24.71 15.21
N LEU A 158 -12.93 25.22 15.43
CA LEU A 158 -12.66 26.26 16.41
C LEU A 158 -13.33 27.60 16.00
N ILE A 159 -13.21 27.98 14.72
CA ILE A 159 -13.87 29.20 14.20
C ILE A 159 -15.40 29.08 14.36
N ALA A 160 -15.99 27.96 13.93
CA ALA A 160 -17.43 27.71 14.06
C ALA A 160 -17.89 27.77 15.52
N PHE A 161 -17.12 27.14 16.43
CA PHE A 161 -17.42 27.13 17.86
C PHE A 161 -17.31 28.53 18.47
N LEU A 162 -16.22 29.26 18.28
CA LEU A 162 -16.00 30.60 18.82
C LEU A 162 -17.02 31.59 18.30
N PHE A 163 -17.37 31.52 17.02
CA PHE A 163 -18.42 32.35 16.45
C PHE A 163 -19.79 32.07 17.08
N SER A 164 -20.09 30.80 17.35
CA SER A 164 -21.33 30.40 18.02
C SER A 164 -21.37 30.84 19.50
N VAL A 165 -20.21 30.76 20.19
CA VAL A 165 -20.07 31.33 21.55
C VAL A 165 -20.33 32.83 21.55
N PHE A 166 -19.69 33.55 20.61
CA PHE A 166 -19.93 34.99 20.46
C PHE A 166 -21.43 35.31 20.24
N ASN A 167 -22.07 34.59 19.32
CA ASN A 167 -23.50 34.77 19.03
C ASN A 167 -24.41 34.43 20.22
N THR A 168 -24.04 33.45 21.05
CA THR A 168 -24.81 33.06 22.24
C THR A 168 -24.83 34.18 23.30
N PHE A 169 -23.70 34.85 23.53
CA PHE A 169 -23.59 35.84 24.62
C PHE A 169 -23.75 37.27 24.17
N TRP A 170 -23.34 37.62 22.94
CA TRP A 170 -23.34 38.99 22.42
C TRP A 170 -24.16 39.18 21.14
N GLY A 171 -24.70 38.10 20.58
CA GLY A 171 -25.38 38.11 19.29
C GLY A 171 -26.58 39.09 19.28
N GLU A 172 -27.42 39.05 20.33
CA GLU A 172 -28.56 39.94 20.44
C GLU A 172 -28.12 41.41 20.47
N ALA A 173 -27.14 41.78 21.27
CA ALA A 173 -26.66 43.15 21.42
C ALA A 173 -26.00 43.69 20.14
N VAL A 174 -25.27 42.84 19.40
CA VAL A 174 -24.48 43.27 18.22
C VAL A 174 -25.30 43.24 16.94
N TRP A 175 -26.12 42.23 16.73
CA TRP A 175 -26.81 42.00 15.45
C TRP A 175 -28.19 42.57 15.39
N SER A 176 -28.97 42.55 16.51
CA SER A 176 -30.34 43.11 16.55
C SER A 176 -30.35 44.60 16.26
N SER A 177 -29.36 45.34 16.75
CA SER A 177 -29.22 46.78 16.47
C SER A 177 -28.98 47.09 14.98
N ARG A 178 -28.58 46.08 14.20
CA ARG A 178 -28.28 46.18 12.76
C ARG A 178 -29.31 45.49 11.87
N GLY A 179 -30.40 44.95 12.45
CA GLY A 179 -31.44 44.23 11.73
C GLY A 179 -30.98 42.89 11.11
N ILE A 180 -29.88 42.33 11.61
CA ILE A 180 -29.30 41.08 11.08
C ILE A 180 -29.83 39.90 11.90
N VAL A 181 -30.39 38.89 11.22
CA VAL A 181 -30.76 37.62 11.82
C VAL A 181 -29.49 36.82 12.09
N TRP A 182 -29.33 36.37 13.32
CA TRP A 182 -28.16 35.60 13.72
C TRP A 182 -28.53 34.20 14.23
N HIS A 183 -27.65 33.24 14.00
CA HIS A 183 -27.81 31.86 14.42
C HIS A 183 -26.53 31.36 15.09
N THR A 184 -26.65 30.30 15.87
CA THR A 184 -25.51 29.55 16.39
C THR A 184 -25.21 28.36 15.47
N TYR A 185 -23.95 27.99 15.35
CA TYR A 185 -23.44 26.94 14.46
C TYR A 185 -22.66 25.89 15.25
N PHE A 186 -23.13 25.57 16.47
CA PHE A 186 -22.57 24.47 17.27
C PHE A 186 -22.76 23.13 16.59
N ASP A 187 -23.88 22.95 15.89
CA ASP A 187 -24.16 21.79 15.04
C ASP A 187 -23.09 21.61 13.95
N ALA A 188 -22.69 22.66 13.25
CA ALA A 188 -21.64 22.59 12.25
C ALA A 188 -20.30 22.11 12.85
N SER A 189 -19.88 22.68 14.00
CA SER A 189 -18.65 22.27 14.68
C SER A 189 -18.66 20.79 15.08
N VAL A 190 -19.78 20.31 15.64
CA VAL A 190 -19.93 18.90 16.06
C VAL A 190 -20.03 17.96 14.85
N MET A 191 -20.81 18.35 13.81
CA MET A 191 -20.99 17.55 12.60
C MET A 191 -19.70 17.38 11.83
N ILE A 192 -18.85 18.43 11.73
CA ILE A 192 -17.52 18.32 11.09
C ILE A 192 -16.69 17.23 11.79
N ILE A 193 -16.57 17.27 13.13
CA ILE A 193 -15.84 16.25 13.90
C ILE A 193 -16.43 14.87 13.67
N THR A 194 -17.77 14.75 13.69
CA THR A 194 -18.49 13.49 13.54
C THR A 194 -18.27 12.87 12.17
N PHE A 195 -18.41 13.63 11.09
CA PHE A 195 -18.19 13.14 9.73
C PHE A 195 -16.71 12.81 9.47
N VAL A 196 -15.78 13.59 9.99
CA VAL A 196 -14.35 13.31 9.87
C VAL A 196 -13.98 12.02 10.60
N LEU A 197 -14.49 11.79 11.82
CA LEU A 197 -14.27 10.54 12.55
C LEU A 197 -14.92 9.34 11.85
N THR A 198 -16.12 9.53 11.30
CA THR A 198 -16.83 8.50 10.53
C THR A 198 -16.09 8.17 9.25
N GLY A 199 -15.62 9.19 8.52
CA GLY A 199 -14.78 9.02 7.32
C GLY A 199 -13.51 8.22 7.64
N LYS A 200 -12.79 8.58 8.71
CA LYS A 200 -11.60 7.83 9.18
C LYS A 200 -11.94 6.39 9.56
N LEU A 201 -13.09 6.14 10.20
CA LEU A 201 -13.51 4.77 10.57
C LEU A 201 -13.81 3.91 9.34
N LEU A 202 -14.52 4.46 8.35
CA LEU A 202 -14.81 3.78 7.09
C LEU A 202 -13.54 3.51 6.28
N GLU A 203 -12.64 4.48 6.25
CA GLU A 203 -11.32 4.36 5.63
C GLU A 203 -10.50 3.21 6.25
N GLU A 204 -10.45 3.14 7.59
CA GLU A 204 -9.76 2.06 8.30
C GLU A 204 -10.35 0.69 7.98
N LYS A 205 -11.69 0.58 8.00
CA LYS A 205 -12.37 -0.67 7.65
C LYS A 205 -12.11 -1.09 6.20
N ALA A 206 -12.04 -0.13 5.29
CA ALA A 206 -11.77 -0.42 3.88
C ALA A 206 -10.30 -0.81 3.63
N LYS A 207 -9.35 -0.21 4.34
CA LYS A 207 -7.93 -0.61 4.32
C LYS A 207 -7.71 -2.05 4.81
N ASP A 208 -8.48 -2.52 5.78
CA ASP A 208 -8.42 -3.91 6.24
C ASP A 208 -8.66 -4.92 5.11
N GLY A 209 -9.53 -4.58 4.15
CA GLY A 209 -9.78 -5.40 2.96
C GLY A 209 -8.61 -5.43 1.97
N THR A 210 -7.77 -4.40 1.95
CA THR A 210 -6.62 -4.31 1.01
C THR A 210 -5.41 -5.13 1.49
N ALA A 211 -5.28 -5.39 2.80
CA ALA A 211 -4.18 -6.15 3.40
C ALA A 211 -4.52 -7.65 3.61
N SER A 212 -5.66 -8.14 3.07
CA SER A 212 -6.12 -9.52 3.30
C SER A 212 -5.14 -10.57 2.77
N SER A 213 -4.57 -10.37 1.57
CA SER A 213 -3.67 -11.33 0.93
C SER A 213 -2.41 -11.63 1.76
N ILE A 214 -1.81 -10.60 2.36
CA ILE A 214 -0.65 -10.82 3.26
C ILE A 214 -1.07 -11.55 4.54
N ARG A 215 -2.24 -11.21 5.10
CA ARG A 215 -2.73 -11.91 6.30
C ARG A 215 -3.01 -13.40 6.03
N GLU A 216 -3.50 -13.73 4.84
CA GLU A 216 -3.67 -15.11 4.40
C GLU A 216 -2.32 -15.84 4.32
N MET A 217 -1.31 -15.23 3.71
CA MET A 217 0.06 -15.77 3.66
C MET A 217 0.66 -15.94 5.07
N MET A 218 0.51 -14.96 5.96
CA MET A 218 0.97 -15.07 7.36
C MET A 218 0.22 -16.17 8.13
N GLY A 219 -1.03 -16.42 7.78
CA GLY A 219 -1.83 -17.51 8.34
C GLY A 219 -1.40 -18.91 7.89
N MET A 220 -0.52 -19.04 6.90
CA MET A 220 0.01 -20.34 6.44
C MET A 220 1.04 -20.93 7.39
N THR A 221 1.76 -20.13 8.16
CA THR A 221 2.71 -20.63 9.16
C THR A 221 1.95 -21.24 10.34
N PRO A 222 2.12 -22.54 10.66
CA PRO A 222 1.50 -23.14 11.83
C PRO A 222 2.13 -22.58 13.12
N LYS A 223 1.44 -22.73 14.23
CA LYS A 223 1.95 -22.28 15.56
C LYS A 223 2.77 -23.34 16.24
N THR A 224 2.52 -24.61 15.93
CA THR A 224 3.15 -25.78 16.51
C THR A 224 3.64 -26.72 15.40
N ALA A 225 4.54 -27.61 15.73
CA ALA A 225 5.05 -28.64 14.84
C ALA A 225 5.30 -29.93 15.63
N HIS A 226 5.36 -31.07 14.95
CA HIS A 226 5.63 -32.37 15.53
C HIS A 226 7.12 -32.71 15.35
N ILE A 227 7.89 -32.70 16.45
CA ILE A 227 9.30 -33.13 16.46
C ILE A 227 9.37 -34.64 16.73
N VAL A 228 10.29 -35.31 16.07
CA VAL A 228 10.51 -36.76 16.23
C VAL A 228 11.81 -36.96 16.97
N ASP A 229 11.72 -37.52 18.18
CA ASP A 229 12.88 -37.94 18.97
C ASP A 229 12.80 -39.47 19.22
N GLY A 230 13.58 -40.21 18.44
CA GLY A 230 13.51 -41.68 18.39
C GLY A 230 12.13 -42.16 17.91
N ASP A 231 11.41 -42.89 18.77
CA ASP A 231 10.05 -43.39 18.49
C ASP A 231 8.92 -42.45 18.98
N LYS A 232 9.29 -41.37 19.67
CA LYS A 232 8.31 -40.42 20.19
C LYS A 232 8.12 -39.25 19.26
N VAL A 233 6.86 -38.84 19.09
CA VAL A 233 6.45 -37.64 18.37
C VAL A 233 5.84 -36.69 19.40
N GLU A 234 6.42 -35.51 19.56
CA GLU A 234 5.98 -34.50 20.50
C GLU A 234 5.61 -33.20 19.78
N GLU A 235 4.50 -32.60 20.18
CA GLU A 235 4.06 -31.32 19.65
C GLU A 235 4.76 -30.18 20.40
N VAL A 236 5.50 -29.35 19.65
CA VAL A 236 6.30 -28.24 20.18
C VAL A 236 5.93 -26.92 19.49
N PRO A 237 6.13 -25.77 20.13
CA PRO A 237 5.98 -24.46 19.46
C PRO A 237 7.01 -24.35 18.32
N ILE A 238 6.58 -23.76 17.17
CA ILE A 238 7.48 -23.58 16.01
C ILE A 238 8.76 -22.78 16.34
N SER A 239 8.70 -21.92 17.35
CA SER A 239 9.84 -21.12 17.80
C SER A 239 10.97 -21.93 18.46
N THR A 240 10.73 -23.19 18.82
CA THR A 240 11.73 -24.07 19.46
C THR A 240 12.44 -24.99 18.47
N ILE A 241 12.04 -24.99 17.18
CA ILE A 241 12.64 -25.82 16.14
C ILE A 241 14.03 -25.28 15.81
N GLU A 242 14.99 -26.20 15.72
CA GLU A 242 16.38 -25.92 15.31
C GLU A 242 16.68 -26.53 13.94
N VAL A 243 17.73 -26.00 13.28
CA VAL A 243 18.20 -26.55 12.01
C VAL A 243 18.77 -27.96 12.24
N GLY A 244 18.24 -28.93 11.52
CA GLY A 244 18.62 -30.34 11.64
C GLY A 244 17.59 -31.20 12.35
N ASP A 245 16.61 -30.61 13.02
CA ASP A 245 15.52 -31.35 13.67
C ASP A 245 14.74 -32.20 12.68
N LEU A 246 14.32 -33.38 13.16
CA LEU A 246 13.44 -34.26 12.41
C LEU A 246 12.01 -33.99 12.76
N LEU A 247 11.21 -33.59 11.77
CA LEU A 247 9.82 -33.20 11.93
C LEU A 247 8.89 -34.17 11.20
N GLU A 248 7.76 -34.50 11.78
CA GLU A 248 6.70 -35.27 11.13
C GLU A 248 5.58 -34.31 10.70
N VAL A 249 5.13 -34.42 9.44
CA VAL A 249 4.01 -33.65 8.88
C VAL A 249 2.98 -34.63 8.35
N ARG A 250 1.74 -34.49 8.81
CA ARG A 250 0.63 -35.38 8.47
C ARG A 250 -0.24 -34.77 7.38
N THR A 251 -1.04 -35.62 6.75
CA THR A 251 -2.02 -35.17 5.74
C THR A 251 -2.91 -34.06 6.31
N GLY A 252 -3.01 -32.95 5.57
CA GLY A 252 -3.80 -31.77 5.95
C GLY A 252 -3.11 -30.81 6.92
N GLU A 253 -1.93 -31.17 7.47
CA GLU A 253 -1.15 -30.25 8.31
C GLU A 253 -0.25 -29.37 7.44
N LYS A 254 0.05 -28.17 7.89
CA LYS A 254 0.98 -27.27 7.21
C LYS A 254 2.40 -27.63 7.54
N VAL A 255 3.27 -27.66 6.52
CA VAL A 255 4.71 -27.81 6.70
C VAL A 255 5.24 -26.63 7.52
N PRO A 256 5.93 -26.87 8.65
CA PRO A 256 6.27 -25.79 9.58
C PRO A 256 7.46 -24.94 9.15
N VAL A 257 8.46 -25.55 8.51
CA VAL A 257 9.74 -24.92 8.10
C VAL A 257 10.18 -25.51 6.76
N ASP A 258 11.15 -24.87 6.09
CA ASP A 258 11.72 -25.47 4.88
C ASP A 258 12.67 -26.60 5.25
N GLY A 259 12.61 -27.71 4.50
CA GLY A 259 13.42 -28.86 4.79
C GLY A 259 13.56 -29.84 3.63
N GLU A 260 14.15 -30.97 3.95
CA GLU A 260 14.40 -32.08 3.03
C GLU A 260 13.69 -33.33 3.53
N VAL A 261 12.99 -34.02 2.64
CA VAL A 261 12.27 -35.26 2.96
C VAL A 261 13.27 -36.36 3.32
N VAL A 262 13.15 -36.92 4.50
CA VAL A 262 13.92 -38.07 4.96
C VAL A 262 13.15 -39.34 4.70
N TRP A 263 11.84 -39.30 4.84
CA TRP A 263 10.92 -40.42 4.66
C TRP A 263 9.53 -39.91 4.30
N ALA A 264 8.86 -40.61 3.40
CA ALA A 264 7.48 -40.32 3.03
C ALA A 264 6.71 -41.61 2.80
N GLU A 265 5.42 -41.62 3.11
CA GLU A 265 4.52 -42.76 2.91
C GLU A 265 3.14 -42.26 2.49
N SER A 266 2.57 -42.85 1.46
CA SER A 266 1.20 -42.66 1.02
C SER A 266 0.51 -43.98 0.75
N PHE A 267 -0.82 -43.99 0.91
CA PHE A 267 -1.62 -45.21 0.64
C PHE A 267 -1.50 -45.72 -0.81
N MET A 268 -1.28 -44.81 -1.77
CA MET A 268 -1.21 -45.15 -3.20
C MET A 268 0.20 -45.37 -3.70
N THR A 269 1.20 -44.76 -3.07
CA THR A 269 2.59 -44.80 -3.55
C THR A 269 3.53 -44.96 -2.37
N PRO A 270 4.10 -46.15 -2.18
CA PRO A 270 5.16 -46.36 -1.18
C PRO A 270 6.32 -45.40 -1.42
N ASN A 271 6.90 -44.86 -0.35
CA ASN A 271 8.05 -43.96 -0.35
C ASN A 271 7.82 -42.55 -0.98
N ALA A 272 6.57 -42.11 -1.17
CA ALA A 272 6.27 -40.77 -1.65
C ALA A 272 5.06 -40.18 -0.93
N ALA A 273 5.02 -38.83 -0.84
CA ALA A 273 3.86 -38.05 -0.44
C ALA A 273 3.52 -37.05 -1.53
N TYR A 274 2.25 -36.63 -1.61
CA TYR A 274 1.80 -35.58 -2.54
C TYR A 274 1.47 -34.32 -1.77
N ILE A 275 2.19 -33.23 -2.11
CA ILE A 275 2.11 -31.96 -1.39
C ILE A 275 1.51 -30.89 -2.31
N ASP A 276 0.52 -30.20 -1.82
CA ASP A 276 -0.01 -28.99 -2.45
C ASP A 276 0.93 -27.81 -2.18
N GLU A 277 1.65 -27.43 -3.23
CA GLU A 277 2.56 -26.28 -3.23
C GLU A 277 1.96 -25.09 -4.00
N SER A 278 0.67 -25.16 -4.42
CA SER A 278 0.04 -24.20 -5.32
C SER A 278 0.12 -22.75 -4.82
N MET A 279 0.06 -22.54 -3.53
CA MET A 279 0.16 -21.22 -2.92
C MET A 279 1.55 -20.58 -3.02
N ILE A 280 2.60 -21.38 -3.24
CA ILE A 280 3.98 -20.90 -3.36
C ILE A 280 4.45 -20.99 -4.82
N THR A 281 4.18 -22.13 -5.48
CA THR A 281 4.68 -22.41 -6.83
C THR A 281 3.66 -22.12 -7.94
N GLY A 282 2.37 -22.08 -7.63
CA GLY A 282 1.27 -21.91 -8.56
C GLY A 282 0.84 -23.14 -9.33
N GLU A 283 1.54 -24.19 -9.16
CA GLU A 283 1.20 -25.44 -9.84
C GLU A 283 -0.07 -26.02 -9.18
N PRO A 284 -1.19 -26.16 -9.91
CA PRO A 284 -2.44 -26.65 -9.31
C PRO A 284 -2.42 -28.12 -8.95
N ASN A 285 -1.46 -28.89 -9.53
CA ASN A 285 -1.32 -30.30 -9.27
C ASN A 285 -0.36 -30.53 -8.08
N PRO A 286 -0.75 -31.37 -7.09
CA PRO A 286 0.13 -31.69 -5.99
C PRO A 286 1.46 -32.28 -6.46
N ALA A 287 2.56 -31.76 -5.94
CA ALA A 287 3.90 -32.21 -6.26
C ALA A 287 4.20 -33.53 -5.53
N LYS A 288 4.68 -34.55 -6.28
CA LYS A 288 5.19 -35.77 -5.69
C LYS A 288 6.54 -35.51 -5.00
N LYS A 289 6.67 -35.87 -3.74
CA LYS A 289 7.89 -35.73 -2.92
C LYS A 289 8.40 -37.08 -2.46
N GLU A 290 9.63 -37.33 -2.76
CA GLU A 290 10.37 -38.53 -2.37
C GLU A 290 11.52 -38.17 -1.43
N LYS A 291 12.21 -39.16 -0.89
CA LYS A 291 13.39 -38.95 -0.05
C LYS A 291 14.46 -38.12 -0.78
N GLY A 292 14.91 -37.04 -0.17
CA GLY A 292 15.87 -36.09 -0.71
C GLY A 292 15.26 -34.88 -1.37
N ASP A 293 13.92 -34.86 -1.58
CA ASP A 293 13.25 -33.70 -2.17
C ASP A 293 13.07 -32.57 -1.16
N ARG A 294 13.11 -31.35 -1.64
CA ARG A 294 12.86 -30.16 -0.84
C ARG A 294 11.36 -29.97 -0.62
N VAL A 295 10.97 -29.60 0.61
CA VAL A 295 9.63 -29.17 0.99
C VAL A 295 9.67 -27.77 1.58
N LEU A 296 8.64 -26.98 1.33
CA LEU A 296 8.57 -25.58 1.69
C LEU A 296 7.56 -25.31 2.82
N ALA A 297 7.89 -24.40 3.72
CA ALA A 297 7.00 -23.96 4.79
C ALA A 297 5.67 -23.45 4.25
N GLY A 298 4.56 -23.81 4.93
CA GLY A 298 3.20 -23.39 4.54
C GLY A 298 2.51 -24.27 3.51
N THR A 299 3.21 -25.20 2.84
CA THR A 299 2.63 -26.20 1.94
C THR A 299 1.88 -27.29 2.72
N ILE A 300 0.99 -28.04 2.07
CA ILE A 300 0.10 -28.98 2.75
C ILE A 300 0.16 -30.35 2.07
N PRO A 301 0.54 -31.44 2.76
CA PRO A 301 0.40 -32.79 2.24
C PRO A 301 -1.08 -33.14 2.03
N ASN A 302 -1.47 -33.32 0.76
CA ASN A 302 -2.84 -33.74 0.41
C ASN A 302 -3.01 -35.26 0.55
N GLN A 303 -1.95 -36.02 0.31
CA GLN A 303 -1.93 -37.46 0.42
C GLN A 303 -0.60 -37.94 1.02
N GLY A 304 -0.71 -38.74 2.08
CA GLY A 304 0.45 -39.31 2.76
C GLY A 304 0.95 -38.44 3.91
N LYS A 305 1.92 -39.00 4.60
CA LYS A 305 2.68 -38.35 5.68
C LYS A 305 4.14 -38.36 5.33
N LEU A 306 4.88 -37.40 5.85
CA LEU A 306 6.32 -37.32 5.61
C LEU A 306 7.09 -36.99 6.88
N ARG A 307 8.34 -37.42 6.95
CA ARG A 307 9.32 -36.95 7.91
C ARG A 307 10.36 -36.15 7.15
N MET A 308 10.63 -34.95 7.62
CA MET A 308 11.54 -34.01 7.01
C MET A 308 12.59 -33.54 8.00
N ARG A 309 13.78 -33.22 7.50
CA ARG A 309 14.82 -32.57 8.28
C ARG A 309 14.80 -31.08 8.05
N ALA A 310 14.66 -30.28 9.09
CA ALA A 310 14.65 -28.82 9.03
C ALA A 310 15.98 -28.29 8.44
N ARG A 311 15.89 -27.42 7.44
CA ARG A 311 17.04 -26.79 6.77
C ARG A 311 17.06 -25.27 6.95
N GLN A 312 15.91 -24.62 6.75
CA GLN A 312 15.73 -23.18 6.94
C GLN A 312 14.55 -22.95 7.88
N ILE A 313 14.75 -22.12 8.91
CA ILE A 313 13.79 -21.90 9.98
C ILE A 313 13.46 -20.42 10.16
N GLY A 314 12.31 -20.12 10.73
CA GLY A 314 11.91 -18.77 11.11
C GLY A 314 11.90 -17.79 9.94
N LYS A 315 12.72 -16.74 10.00
CA LYS A 315 12.80 -15.67 8.99
C LYS A 315 13.50 -16.07 7.70
N ASP A 316 14.21 -17.19 7.71
CA ASP A 316 15.00 -17.66 6.57
C ASP A 316 14.21 -18.64 5.69
N THR A 317 12.99 -19.04 6.08
CA THR A 317 12.10 -19.84 5.24
C THR A 317 11.64 -19.06 4.01
N MET A 318 11.39 -19.78 2.89
CA MET A 318 10.91 -19.17 1.63
C MET A 318 9.64 -18.36 1.84
N LEU A 319 8.67 -18.91 2.59
CA LEU A 319 7.41 -18.20 2.90
C LEU A 319 7.67 -16.89 3.68
N ALA A 320 8.58 -16.90 4.66
CA ALA A 320 8.93 -15.70 5.41
C ALA A 320 9.63 -14.65 4.54
N GLN A 321 10.46 -15.08 3.58
CA GLN A 321 11.10 -14.19 2.61
C GLN A 321 10.07 -13.57 1.66
N ILE A 322 9.10 -14.34 1.15
CA ILE A 322 7.99 -13.85 0.32
C ILE A 322 7.19 -12.78 1.09
N ILE A 323 6.77 -13.10 2.33
CA ILE A 323 6.01 -12.17 3.18
C ILE A 323 6.81 -10.88 3.37
N ARG A 324 8.11 -10.97 3.66
CA ARG A 324 8.99 -9.81 3.83
C ARG A 324 9.08 -8.95 2.57
N MET A 325 9.28 -9.58 1.39
CA MET A 325 9.32 -8.84 0.11
C MET A 325 8.03 -8.09 -0.16
N VAL A 326 6.87 -8.72 0.06
CA VAL A 326 5.56 -8.05 -0.13
C VAL A 326 5.37 -6.91 0.86
N GLN A 327 5.82 -7.06 2.11
CA GLN A 327 5.77 -5.98 3.12
C GLN A 327 6.70 -4.81 2.75
N GLU A 328 7.91 -5.09 2.26
CA GLU A 328 8.86 -4.08 1.78
C GLU A 328 8.30 -3.33 0.56
N ALA A 329 7.71 -4.06 -0.40
CA ALA A 329 7.05 -3.46 -1.56
C ALA A 329 5.92 -2.52 -1.16
N GLN A 330 5.07 -2.94 -0.22
CA GLN A 330 3.98 -2.09 0.29
C GLN A 330 4.48 -0.90 1.12
N GLY A 331 5.67 -1.03 1.72
CA GLY A 331 6.34 0.07 2.44
C GLY A 331 7.02 1.07 1.51
N SER A 332 7.32 0.69 0.27
CA SER A 332 8.00 1.55 -0.71
C SER A 332 7.03 2.55 -1.36
N LYS A 333 7.58 3.64 -1.92
CA LYS A 333 6.77 4.68 -2.59
C LYS A 333 7.02 4.69 -4.09
N ALA A 334 5.95 4.57 -4.86
CA ALA A 334 5.99 4.78 -6.29
C ALA A 334 6.30 6.26 -6.66
N PRO A 335 6.89 6.53 -7.83
CA PRO A 335 7.16 7.89 -8.29
C PRO A 335 5.94 8.81 -8.28
N VAL A 336 4.78 8.34 -8.73
CA VAL A 336 3.53 9.10 -8.71
C VAL A 336 3.10 9.50 -7.30
N GLN A 337 3.33 8.66 -6.31
CA GLN A 337 3.01 8.97 -4.92
C GLN A 337 3.86 10.12 -4.37
N ARG A 338 5.14 10.18 -4.74
CA ARG A 338 6.03 11.30 -4.35
C ARG A 338 5.54 12.64 -4.89
N ILE A 339 4.98 12.65 -6.11
CA ILE A 339 4.39 13.86 -6.73
C ILE A 339 3.15 14.28 -5.94
N VAL A 340 2.27 13.34 -5.63
CA VAL A 340 1.04 13.58 -4.85
C VAL A 340 1.36 14.11 -3.44
N ASP A 341 2.35 13.53 -2.77
CA ASP A 341 2.78 13.97 -1.44
C ASP A 341 3.31 15.41 -1.46
N LYS A 342 4.11 15.78 -2.48
CA LYS A 342 4.56 17.18 -2.68
C LYS A 342 3.39 18.13 -2.93
N ALA A 343 2.44 17.72 -3.78
CA ALA A 343 1.23 18.50 -4.04
C ALA A 343 0.43 18.74 -2.76
N ALA A 344 0.29 17.72 -1.90
CA ALA A 344 -0.43 17.83 -0.63
C ALA A 344 0.18 18.84 0.35
N LEU A 345 1.51 18.99 0.36
CA LEU A 345 2.20 19.97 1.21
C LEU A 345 1.90 21.43 0.79
N VAL A 346 1.73 21.68 -0.51
CA VAL A 346 1.38 23.01 -1.05
C VAL A 346 -0.10 23.28 -0.95
N PHE A 347 -0.92 22.25 -1.02
CA PHE A 347 -2.37 22.36 -1.08
C PHE A 347 -2.97 23.01 0.17
N VAL A 348 -2.54 22.64 1.38
CA VAL A 348 -3.09 23.17 2.64
C VAL A 348 -2.88 24.69 2.78
N PRO A 349 -1.68 25.26 2.55
CA PRO A 349 -1.50 26.71 2.52
C PRO A 349 -2.35 27.42 1.46
N VAL A 350 -2.44 26.86 0.24
CA VAL A 350 -3.23 27.44 -0.86
C VAL A 350 -4.70 27.52 -0.47
N VAL A 351 -5.26 26.44 0.06
CA VAL A 351 -6.67 26.40 0.49
C VAL A 351 -6.94 27.36 1.65
N SER A 352 -6.01 27.45 2.60
CA SER A 352 -6.15 28.42 3.70
C SER A 352 -6.20 29.86 3.17
N THR A 353 -5.41 30.16 2.12
CA THR A 353 -5.45 31.44 1.43
C THR A 353 -6.78 31.66 0.69
N ILE A 354 -7.29 30.63 -0.01
CA ILE A 354 -8.60 30.70 -0.68
C ILE A 354 -9.71 30.96 0.34
N ALA A 355 -9.70 30.28 1.48
CA ALA A 355 -10.68 30.50 2.54
C ALA A 355 -10.63 31.94 3.09
N LEU A 356 -9.42 32.48 3.28
CA LEU A 356 -9.25 33.87 3.70
C LEU A 356 -9.76 34.86 2.64
N VAL A 357 -9.43 34.63 1.36
CA VAL A 357 -9.93 35.46 0.25
C VAL A 357 -11.46 35.38 0.16
N THR A 358 -12.04 34.20 0.31
CA THR A 358 -13.49 33.98 0.33
C THR A 358 -14.12 34.78 1.46
N PHE A 359 -13.56 34.71 2.67
CA PHE A 359 -14.03 35.50 3.82
C PHE A 359 -13.99 36.98 3.52
N LEU A 360 -12.85 37.50 3.04
CA LEU A 360 -12.68 38.92 2.73
C LEU A 360 -13.61 39.38 1.60
N ALA A 361 -13.80 38.59 0.57
CA ALA A 361 -14.69 38.92 -0.55
C ALA A 361 -16.12 39.08 -0.08
N TRP A 362 -16.66 38.15 0.70
CA TRP A 362 -17.99 38.23 1.26
C TRP A 362 -18.15 39.44 2.20
N TRP A 363 -17.14 39.70 3.05
CA TRP A 363 -17.17 40.80 3.99
C TRP A 363 -17.08 42.17 3.32
N ILE A 364 -16.20 42.34 2.33
CA ILE A 364 -15.99 43.61 1.63
C ILE A 364 -17.17 43.93 0.69
N ILE A 365 -17.63 42.95 -0.09
CA ILE A 365 -18.69 43.12 -1.08
C ILE A 365 -20.07 43.21 -0.40
N GLY A 366 -20.34 42.32 0.57
CA GLY A 366 -21.64 42.24 1.24
C GLY A 366 -21.74 43.10 2.50
N GLY A 367 -20.63 43.67 2.97
CA GLY A 367 -20.58 44.46 4.21
C GLY A 367 -20.85 43.64 5.47
N ASN A 368 -21.12 44.32 6.58
CA ASN A 368 -21.30 43.66 7.89
C ASN A 368 -22.54 42.74 7.95
N ALA A 369 -23.54 42.95 7.07
CA ALA A 369 -24.73 42.11 7.01
C ALA A 369 -24.40 40.66 6.59
N TYR A 370 -23.38 40.47 5.75
CA TYR A 370 -22.97 39.18 5.26
C TYR A 370 -21.81 38.55 6.06
N LEU A 371 -21.44 39.11 7.23
CA LEU A 371 -20.36 38.58 8.05
C LEU A 371 -20.60 37.10 8.49
N PRO A 372 -21.83 36.70 8.92
CA PRO A 372 -22.12 35.29 9.19
C PRO A 372 -21.88 34.40 7.96
N GLN A 373 -22.30 34.84 6.77
CA GLN A 373 -22.12 34.15 5.51
C GLN A 373 -20.63 34.04 5.14
N ALA A 374 -19.86 35.10 5.31
CA ALA A 374 -18.41 35.11 5.07
C ALA A 374 -17.68 34.03 5.91
N ILE A 375 -18.05 33.94 7.21
CA ILE A 375 -17.46 32.94 8.12
C ILE A 375 -17.85 31.52 7.69
N LEU A 376 -19.14 31.29 7.39
CA LEU A 376 -19.61 29.97 6.98
C LEU A 376 -18.99 29.50 5.67
N SER A 377 -18.87 30.39 4.68
CA SER A 377 -18.24 30.11 3.40
C SER A 377 -16.77 29.76 3.58
N ALA A 378 -16.03 30.51 4.39
CA ALA A 378 -14.64 30.25 4.71
C ALA A 378 -14.46 28.88 5.42
N ILE A 379 -15.33 28.57 6.39
CA ILE A 379 -15.35 27.27 7.07
C ILE A 379 -15.64 26.15 6.08
N ALA A 380 -16.65 26.30 5.22
CA ALA A 380 -17.01 25.31 4.23
C ALA A 380 -15.85 25.02 3.25
N VAL A 381 -15.14 26.08 2.78
CA VAL A 381 -13.94 25.96 1.94
C VAL A 381 -12.83 25.20 2.68
N LEU A 382 -12.55 25.51 3.95
CA LEU A 382 -11.52 24.82 4.74
C LEU A 382 -11.83 23.32 4.91
N VAL A 383 -13.10 22.99 5.12
CA VAL A 383 -13.54 21.60 5.34
C VAL A 383 -13.53 20.79 4.06
N ILE A 384 -14.14 21.31 2.97
CA ILE A 384 -14.28 20.56 1.71
C ILE A 384 -12.94 20.29 1.05
N ALA A 385 -11.98 21.18 1.23
CA ALA A 385 -10.67 21.12 0.63
C ALA A 385 -9.68 20.15 1.34
N CYS A 386 -10.16 19.29 2.23
CA CYS A 386 -9.28 18.27 2.81
C CYS A 386 -8.75 17.31 1.71
N PRO A 387 -7.43 17.16 1.55
CA PRO A 387 -6.84 16.28 0.54
C PRO A 387 -6.83 14.79 0.96
N CYS A 388 -7.85 14.33 1.69
CA CYS A 388 -7.90 12.99 2.28
C CYS A 388 -7.91 11.90 1.22
N ALA A 389 -8.79 12.02 0.22
CA ALA A 389 -8.91 11.09 -0.89
C ALA A 389 -7.66 11.05 -1.76
N MET A 390 -7.02 12.20 -2.00
CA MET A 390 -5.78 12.31 -2.76
C MET A 390 -4.63 11.52 -2.12
N GLY A 391 -4.52 11.58 -0.80
CA GLY A 391 -3.50 10.84 -0.05
C GLY A 391 -3.68 9.33 -0.05
N LEU A 392 -4.89 8.83 -0.33
CA LEU A 392 -5.21 7.42 -0.40
C LEU A 392 -5.19 6.86 -1.82
N ALA A 393 -5.36 7.71 -2.83
CA ALA A 393 -5.57 7.32 -4.22
C ALA A 393 -4.49 6.36 -4.76
N THR A 394 -3.22 6.71 -4.56
CA THR A 394 -2.08 5.91 -5.03
C THR A 394 -1.82 4.71 -4.12
N PRO A 395 -1.68 4.88 -2.79
CA PRO A 395 -1.27 3.79 -1.94
C PRO A 395 -2.27 2.63 -1.88
N THR A 396 -3.58 2.91 -1.87
CA THR A 396 -4.59 1.84 -1.81
C THR A 396 -4.60 0.99 -3.09
N ALA A 397 -4.49 1.63 -4.25
CA ALA A 397 -4.40 0.92 -5.52
C ALA A 397 -3.11 0.06 -5.61
N LEU A 398 -1.97 0.59 -5.15
CA LEU A 398 -0.71 -0.15 -5.10
C LEU A 398 -0.78 -1.35 -4.15
N MET A 399 -1.35 -1.16 -2.94
CA MET A 399 -1.49 -2.28 -1.98
C MET A 399 -2.33 -3.42 -2.57
N VAL A 400 -3.45 -3.09 -3.21
CA VAL A 400 -4.31 -4.09 -3.86
C VAL A 400 -3.57 -4.72 -5.04
N GLY A 401 -2.88 -3.93 -5.86
CA GLY A 401 -2.11 -4.42 -7.02
C GLY A 401 -0.97 -5.35 -6.63
N ILE A 402 -0.16 -4.97 -5.62
CA ILE A 402 0.93 -5.80 -5.10
C ILE A 402 0.38 -7.06 -4.43
N GLY A 403 -0.73 -6.94 -3.68
CA GLY A 403 -1.38 -8.10 -3.06
C GLY A 403 -1.89 -9.10 -4.09
N LYS A 404 -2.54 -8.60 -5.17
CA LYS A 404 -3.00 -9.43 -6.27
C LYS A 404 -1.85 -10.05 -7.06
N ALA A 405 -0.75 -9.30 -7.29
CA ALA A 405 0.47 -9.82 -7.90
C ALA A 405 1.00 -11.03 -7.13
N ALA A 406 1.07 -10.91 -5.80
CA ALA A 406 1.54 -11.99 -4.93
C ALA A 406 0.61 -13.23 -4.96
N GLU A 407 -0.71 -13.03 -5.05
CA GLU A 407 -1.68 -14.13 -5.26
C GLU A 407 -1.48 -14.84 -6.61
N GLU A 408 -1.04 -14.10 -7.63
CA GLU A 408 -0.71 -14.60 -8.97
C GLU A 408 0.79 -14.99 -9.10
N GLN A 409 1.51 -15.11 -7.94
CA GLN A 409 2.93 -15.51 -7.83
C GLN A 409 3.92 -14.57 -8.54
N ILE A 410 3.53 -13.35 -8.68
CA ILE A 410 4.35 -12.25 -9.16
C ILE A 410 4.81 -11.48 -7.92
N LEU A 411 6.03 -11.73 -7.46
CA LEU A 411 6.59 -11.04 -6.31
C LEU A 411 7.20 -9.71 -6.75
N ILE A 412 6.70 -8.63 -6.22
CA ILE A 412 7.15 -7.28 -6.50
C ILE A 412 7.92 -6.78 -5.28
N LYS A 413 9.18 -6.39 -5.44
CA LYS A 413 10.06 -5.93 -4.38
C LYS A 413 9.88 -4.44 -4.05
N ASP A 414 9.36 -3.68 -5.01
CA ASP A 414 9.28 -2.22 -4.92
C ASP A 414 8.11 -1.69 -5.76
N ALA A 415 7.37 -0.73 -5.22
CA ALA A 415 6.22 -0.13 -5.89
C ALA A 415 6.60 0.65 -7.16
N SER A 416 7.84 1.13 -7.28
CA SER A 416 8.31 1.79 -8.51
C SER A 416 8.49 0.80 -9.65
N ALA A 417 8.87 -0.45 -9.36
CA ALA A 417 8.91 -1.50 -10.37
C ALA A 417 7.53 -1.76 -10.99
N LEU A 418 6.47 -1.81 -10.17
CA LEU A 418 5.10 -1.96 -10.66
C LEU A 418 4.69 -0.76 -11.54
N GLU A 419 5.04 0.46 -11.18
CA GLU A 419 4.75 1.65 -11.99
C GLU A 419 5.54 1.67 -13.29
N ASN A 420 6.84 1.31 -13.26
CA ASN A 420 7.71 1.32 -14.44
C ASN A 420 7.38 0.19 -15.42
N LEU A 421 6.97 -0.98 -14.93
CA LEU A 421 6.59 -2.10 -15.78
C LEU A 421 5.51 -1.72 -16.81
N ARG A 422 4.58 -0.82 -16.46
CA ARG A 422 3.59 -0.29 -17.42
C ARG A 422 4.21 0.37 -18.65
N LYS A 423 5.35 1.04 -18.47
CA LYS A 423 6.01 1.86 -19.52
C LYS A 423 6.83 1.01 -20.48
N ILE A 424 7.10 -0.25 -20.13
CA ILE A 424 7.96 -1.14 -20.91
C ILE A 424 7.43 -1.30 -22.34
N ASN A 425 8.31 -1.07 -23.30
CA ASN A 425 8.09 -1.26 -24.74
C ASN A 425 9.18 -2.14 -25.40
N ALA A 426 10.23 -2.51 -24.65
CA ALA A 426 11.23 -3.49 -25.05
C ALA A 426 11.50 -4.49 -23.92
N LEU A 427 11.57 -5.77 -24.27
CA LEU A 427 11.90 -6.86 -23.38
C LEU A 427 13.16 -7.55 -23.89
N VAL A 428 14.21 -7.58 -23.08
CA VAL A 428 15.41 -8.39 -23.34
C VAL A 428 15.32 -9.66 -22.48
N THR A 429 15.42 -10.81 -23.09
CA THR A 429 15.33 -12.09 -22.39
C THR A 429 16.56 -12.96 -22.67
N ASP A 430 17.07 -13.58 -21.63
CA ASP A 430 18.01 -14.68 -21.82
C ASP A 430 17.29 -15.91 -22.38
N LYS A 431 18.03 -16.82 -23.04
CA LYS A 431 17.49 -18.08 -23.53
C LYS A 431 17.46 -19.14 -22.45
N THR A 432 18.64 -19.46 -21.93
CA THR A 432 18.87 -20.65 -21.10
C THR A 432 18.37 -20.46 -19.67
N GLY A 433 17.55 -21.37 -19.16
CA GLY A 433 16.94 -21.22 -17.83
C GLY A 433 15.78 -20.23 -17.78
N THR A 434 15.68 -19.31 -18.75
CA THR A 434 14.64 -18.26 -18.85
C THR A 434 13.53 -18.66 -19.82
N LEU A 435 13.84 -18.83 -21.11
CA LEU A 435 12.89 -19.32 -22.13
C LEU A 435 12.88 -20.84 -22.24
N THR A 436 14.00 -21.50 -21.95
CA THR A 436 14.17 -22.94 -22.05
C THR A 436 14.49 -23.56 -20.70
N ILE A 437 14.17 -24.87 -20.59
CA ILE A 437 14.55 -25.72 -19.47
C ILE A 437 15.66 -26.66 -19.99
N PRO A 438 16.90 -26.58 -19.47
CA PRO A 438 17.96 -27.49 -19.84
C PRO A 438 17.68 -28.90 -19.32
N ASN A 439 17.99 -29.93 -20.12
CA ASN A 439 17.86 -31.32 -19.72
C ASN A 439 18.98 -31.70 -18.76
N LYS A 440 18.67 -31.91 -17.49
CA LYS A 440 19.63 -32.22 -16.41
C LYS A 440 20.36 -33.56 -16.56
N ASN A 441 19.83 -34.45 -17.39
CA ASN A 441 20.39 -35.80 -17.57
C ASN A 441 21.49 -35.88 -18.65
N ILE A 442 21.84 -34.74 -19.27
CA ILE A 442 22.81 -34.71 -20.37
C ILE A 442 24.10 -34.05 -19.89
N ASP A 443 25.22 -34.70 -20.18
CA ASP A 443 26.55 -34.14 -20.03
C ASP A 443 26.80 -33.14 -21.19
N PHE A 444 26.67 -31.85 -20.90
CA PHE A 444 26.83 -30.77 -21.87
C PHE A 444 28.22 -30.72 -22.52
N THR A 445 29.23 -31.35 -21.91
CA THR A 445 30.58 -31.45 -22.51
C THR A 445 30.62 -32.37 -23.71
N LYS A 446 29.63 -33.28 -23.89
CA LYS A 446 29.53 -34.27 -24.97
C LYS A 446 28.29 -34.02 -25.88
N SER A 447 27.63 -32.92 -25.72
CA SER A 447 26.30 -32.69 -26.31
C SER A 447 26.32 -32.19 -27.76
N ASP A 448 27.47 -31.91 -28.36
CA ASP A 448 27.55 -31.32 -29.72
C ASP A 448 26.89 -32.18 -30.83
N ASN A 449 26.67 -33.48 -30.58
CA ASN A 449 26.03 -34.42 -31.51
C ASN A 449 24.55 -34.71 -31.22
N LEU A 450 23.95 -34.10 -30.16
CA LEU A 450 22.55 -34.31 -29.80
C LEU A 450 21.65 -33.30 -30.50
N ALA A 451 20.41 -33.68 -30.83
CA ALA A 451 19.44 -32.78 -31.35
C ALA A 451 19.12 -31.65 -30.34
N LEU A 452 18.81 -30.44 -30.82
CA LEU A 452 18.55 -29.28 -29.95
C LEU A 452 17.41 -29.52 -28.95
N GLU A 453 16.39 -30.29 -29.36
CA GLU A 453 15.25 -30.64 -28.51
C GLU A 453 15.57 -31.69 -27.43
N GLU A 454 16.63 -32.45 -27.61
CA GLU A 454 17.14 -33.39 -26.60
C GLU A 454 17.91 -32.64 -25.50
N ARG A 455 18.57 -31.51 -25.87
CA ARG A 455 19.36 -30.68 -24.93
C ARG A 455 18.49 -29.83 -24.03
N GLU A 456 17.45 -29.26 -24.60
CA GLU A 456 16.59 -28.28 -23.93
C GLU A 456 15.16 -28.37 -24.45
N THR A 457 14.21 -27.89 -23.66
CA THR A 457 12.79 -27.70 -24.07
C THR A 457 12.34 -26.30 -23.75
N LEU A 458 11.41 -25.74 -24.54
CA LEU A 458 10.77 -24.46 -24.18
C LEU A 458 10.01 -24.60 -22.87
N LYS A 459 10.05 -23.57 -22.04
CA LYS A 459 9.18 -23.49 -20.88
C LYS A 459 7.70 -23.52 -21.29
N PRO A 460 6.80 -23.96 -20.39
CA PRO A 460 5.37 -23.94 -20.66
C PRO A 460 4.89 -22.57 -21.15
N ASN A 461 4.09 -22.58 -22.20
CA ASN A 461 3.44 -21.38 -22.77
C ASN A 461 4.40 -20.26 -23.23
N ALA A 462 5.70 -20.53 -23.41
CA ALA A 462 6.69 -19.52 -23.82
C ALA A 462 6.28 -18.78 -25.09
N ARG A 463 5.84 -19.52 -26.14
CA ARG A 463 5.41 -18.93 -27.41
C ARG A 463 4.20 -18.02 -27.23
N GLU A 464 3.17 -18.49 -26.55
CA GLU A 464 1.95 -17.71 -26.29
C GLU A 464 2.26 -16.42 -25.54
N ALA A 465 3.13 -16.50 -24.53
CA ALA A 465 3.58 -15.36 -23.75
C ALA A 465 4.30 -14.31 -24.61
N MET A 466 5.26 -14.74 -25.45
CA MET A 466 6.01 -13.82 -26.33
C MET A 466 5.10 -13.19 -27.41
N GLU A 467 4.20 -13.96 -28.00
CA GLU A 467 3.22 -13.43 -28.96
C GLU A 467 2.27 -12.42 -28.30
N THR A 468 1.85 -12.67 -27.04
CA THR A 468 0.97 -11.76 -26.28
C THR A 468 1.69 -10.47 -25.93
N LEU A 469 2.96 -10.52 -25.54
CA LEU A 469 3.76 -9.32 -25.30
C LEU A 469 3.91 -8.46 -26.56
N GLN A 470 4.23 -9.12 -27.71
CA GLN A 470 4.36 -8.41 -28.99
C GLN A 470 3.04 -7.78 -29.45
N LYS A 471 1.91 -8.47 -29.28
CA LYS A 471 0.55 -7.90 -29.53
C LYS A 471 0.26 -6.70 -28.63
N ASN A 472 0.80 -6.68 -27.42
CA ASN A 472 0.68 -5.57 -26.48
C ASN A 472 1.68 -4.41 -26.74
N GLY A 473 2.42 -4.45 -27.85
CA GLY A 473 3.35 -3.40 -28.26
C GLY A 473 4.73 -3.46 -27.60
N VAL A 474 5.13 -4.63 -27.07
CA VAL A 474 6.46 -4.85 -26.50
C VAL A 474 7.32 -5.57 -27.53
N GLU A 475 8.44 -4.98 -27.91
CA GLU A 475 9.44 -5.63 -28.75
C GLU A 475 10.26 -6.61 -27.92
N VAL A 476 10.37 -7.87 -28.36
CA VAL A 476 11.08 -8.91 -27.63
C VAL A 476 12.41 -9.22 -28.32
N TYR A 477 13.50 -9.17 -27.53
CA TYR A 477 14.88 -9.44 -27.94
C TYR A 477 15.42 -10.64 -27.17
N MET A 478 15.72 -11.74 -27.87
CA MET A 478 16.34 -12.92 -27.25
C MET A 478 17.86 -12.85 -27.36
N MET A 479 18.55 -13.06 -26.25
CA MET A 479 20.02 -13.12 -26.16
C MET A 479 20.43 -14.54 -25.84
N SER A 480 21.40 -15.10 -26.58
CA SER A 480 21.92 -16.45 -26.34
C SER A 480 23.43 -16.53 -26.56
N GLY A 481 24.12 -17.22 -25.65
CA GLY A 481 25.51 -17.58 -25.82
C GLY A 481 25.78 -18.67 -26.89
N ASP A 482 24.70 -19.28 -27.40
CA ASP A 482 24.78 -20.40 -28.34
C ASP A 482 25.23 -19.99 -29.75
N LYS A 483 25.52 -21.04 -30.56
CA LYS A 483 25.77 -20.90 -32.01
C LYS A 483 24.50 -20.34 -32.71
N GLU A 484 24.70 -19.66 -33.84
CA GLU A 484 23.64 -19.01 -34.63
C GLU A 484 22.43 -19.90 -34.93
N GLU A 485 22.72 -21.15 -35.34
CA GLU A 485 21.68 -22.11 -35.70
C GLU A 485 20.75 -22.45 -34.53
N ALA A 486 21.31 -22.64 -33.33
CA ALA A 486 20.54 -22.93 -32.12
C ALA A 486 19.74 -21.70 -31.66
N ALA A 487 20.35 -20.50 -31.67
CA ALA A 487 19.69 -19.26 -31.30
C ALA A 487 18.50 -18.96 -32.25
N LYS A 488 18.69 -19.12 -33.55
CA LYS A 488 17.65 -18.97 -34.57
C LYS A 488 16.49 -19.93 -34.33
N TYR A 489 16.82 -21.24 -34.15
CA TYR A 489 15.80 -22.28 -33.92
C TYR A 489 14.89 -21.94 -32.72
N TRP A 490 15.50 -21.60 -31.58
CA TRP A 490 14.71 -21.29 -30.38
C TRP A 490 13.93 -19.98 -30.48
N ALA A 491 14.48 -18.96 -31.17
CA ALA A 491 13.77 -17.72 -31.44
C ALA A 491 12.52 -17.94 -32.30
N GLU A 492 12.64 -18.70 -33.40
CA GLU A 492 11.52 -19.07 -34.27
C GLU A 492 10.47 -19.90 -33.53
N LYS A 493 10.90 -20.88 -32.72
CA LYS A 493 10.01 -21.73 -31.94
C LYS A 493 9.26 -20.93 -30.86
N ALA A 494 9.90 -19.92 -30.25
CA ALA A 494 9.30 -19.00 -29.29
C ALA A 494 8.53 -17.84 -29.95
N GLY A 495 8.56 -17.70 -31.27
CA GLY A 495 7.87 -16.61 -31.99
C GLY A 495 8.55 -15.24 -31.84
N ILE A 496 9.87 -15.20 -31.54
CA ILE A 496 10.65 -13.99 -31.34
C ILE A 496 11.35 -13.59 -32.63
N LYS A 497 11.21 -12.31 -33.04
CA LYS A 497 11.78 -11.78 -34.29
C LYS A 497 13.23 -11.32 -34.17
N HIS A 498 13.58 -10.77 -33.00
CA HIS A 498 14.90 -10.20 -32.76
C HIS A 498 15.70 -11.12 -31.84
N TYR A 499 16.79 -11.68 -32.34
CA TYR A 499 17.67 -12.53 -31.54
C TYR A 499 19.13 -12.19 -31.83
N GLN A 500 20.00 -12.52 -30.88
CA GLN A 500 21.45 -12.41 -31.01
C GLN A 500 22.12 -13.66 -30.45
N SER A 501 23.05 -14.22 -31.20
CA SER A 501 23.82 -15.42 -30.86
C SER A 501 25.21 -15.09 -30.37
N LYS A 502 25.90 -16.03 -29.76
CA LYS A 502 27.30 -15.91 -29.25
C LYS A 502 27.50 -14.71 -28.33
N VAL A 503 26.50 -14.42 -27.53
CA VAL A 503 26.44 -13.24 -26.67
C VAL A 503 27.25 -13.48 -25.38
N LEU A 504 28.11 -12.54 -25.04
CA LEU A 504 28.80 -12.46 -23.75
C LEU A 504 27.94 -11.63 -22.74
N PRO A 505 28.16 -11.76 -21.42
CA PRO A 505 27.41 -10.97 -20.43
C PRO A 505 27.44 -9.47 -20.68
N GLN A 506 28.58 -8.93 -21.13
CA GLN A 506 28.74 -7.51 -21.48
C GLN A 506 27.87 -7.08 -22.67
N ASP A 507 27.60 -7.98 -23.62
CA ASP A 507 26.76 -7.65 -24.78
C ASP A 507 25.30 -7.47 -24.39
N LYS A 508 24.83 -8.20 -23.36
CA LYS A 508 23.48 -7.99 -22.78
C LYS A 508 23.34 -6.61 -22.18
N GLU A 509 24.34 -6.16 -21.41
CA GLU A 509 24.38 -4.80 -20.89
C GLU A 509 24.39 -3.74 -22.01
N ASN A 510 25.24 -3.95 -23.04
CA ASN A 510 25.34 -3.04 -24.18
C ASN A 510 24.01 -2.92 -24.94
N LEU A 511 23.28 -4.01 -25.12
CA LEU A 511 21.96 -4.00 -25.76
C LEU A 511 20.96 -3.18 -24.92
N VAL A 512 20.90 -3.40 -23.61
CA VAL A 512 20.01 -2.64 -22.71
C VAL A 512 20.33 -1.14 -22.81
N ARG A 513 21.61 -0.76 -22.70
CA ARG A 513 22.03 0.65 -22.85
C ARG A 513 21.66 1.26 -24.20
N ARG A 514 21.86 0.52 -25.29
CA ARG A 514 21.51 0.97 -26.64
C ARG A 514 20.01 1.23 -26.76
N LEU A 515 19.17 0.27 -26.33
CA LEU A 515 17.72 0.41 -26.38
C LEU A 515 17.24 1.60 -25.52
N GLN A 516 17.83 1.82 -24.36
CA GLN A 516 17.53 2.97 -23.50
C GLN A 516 17.95 4.30 -24.15
N THR A 517 19.11 4.33 -24.85
CA THR A 517 19.55 5.51 -25.61
C THR A 517 18.65 5.82 -26.80
N GLU A 518 18.02 4.79 -27.39
CA GLU A 518 16.97 4.92 -28.41
C GLU A 518 15.63 5.41 -27.84
N GLY A 519 15.54 5.66 -26.52
CA GLY A 519 14.33 6.12 -25.84
C GLY A 519 13.34 5.01 -25.48
N LYS A 520 13.76 3.76 -25.51
CA LYS A 520 12.92 2.63 -25.09
C LYS A 520 13.01 2.43 -23.57
N HIS A 521 11.89 2.01 -22.98
CA HIS A 521 11.85 1.51 -21.61
C HIS A 521 12.07 0.00 -21.65
N VAL A 522 13.15 -0.47 -21.05
CA VAL A 522 13.63 -1.83 -21.20
C VAL A 522 13.36 -2.66 -19.93
N ALA A 523 12.68 -3.81 -20.08
CA ALA A 523 12.72 -4.86 -19.09
C ALA A 523 13.76 -5.90 -19.46
N MET A 524 14.54 -6.37 -18.47
CA MET A 524 15.43 -7.51 -18.60
C MET A 524 14.88 -8.69 -17.82
N VAL A 525 14.80 -9.84 -18.49
CA VAL A 525 14.32 -11.10 -17.91
C VAL A 525 15.46 -12.13 -17.95
N GLY A 526 15.79 -12.69 -16.80
CA GLY A 526 16.91 -13.64 -16.67
C GLY A 526 16.78 -14.54 -15.44
N ASP A 527 17.75 -15.47 -15.29
CA ASP A 527 17.86 -16.37 -14.14
C ASP A 527 18.69 -15.78 -12.97
N GLY A 528 19.28 -14.61 -13.18
CA GLY A 528 20.00 -13.81 -12.19
C GLY A 528 21.48 -14.17 -11.98
N ILE A 529 21.95 -15.32 -12.40
CA ILE A 529 23.34 -15.74 -12.15
C ILE A 529 24.29 -15.08 -13.15
N ASN A 530 23.95 -15.14 -14.43
CA ASN A 530 24.79 -14.63 -15.53
C ASN A 530 24.39 -13.22 -15.99
N ASP A 531 23.24 -12.72 -15.56
CA ASP A 531 22.58 -11.51 -16.08
C ASP A 531 22.57 -10.34 -15.10
N THR A 532 23.24 -10.46 -13.95
CA THR A 532 23.20 -9.50 -12.83
C THR A 532 23.45 -8.05 -13.28
N GLN A 533 24.41 -7.82 -14.17
CA GLN A 533 24.75 -6.47 -14.65
C GLN A 533 23.66 -5.89 -15.56
N ALA A 534 23.14 -6.69 -16.50
CA ALA A 534 22.05 -6.28 -17.38
C ALA A 534 20.72 -6.08 -16.62
N LEU A 535 20.44 -6.95 -15.63
CA LEU A 535 19.29 -6.81 -14.73
C LEU A 535 19.37 -5.52 -13.92
N ALA A 536 20.55 -5.19 -13.36
CA ALA A 536 20.73 -3.96 -12.57
C ALA A 536 20.59 -2.68 -13.39
N LEU A 537 20.89 -2.74 -14.71
CA LEU A 537 20.83 -1.60 -15.62
C LEU A 537 19.43 -1.35 -16.19
N ALA A 538 18.63 -2.39 -16.38
CA ALA A 538 17.30 -2.31 -16.97
C ALA A 538 16.34 -1.42 -16.14
N ASP A 539 15.36 -0.80 -16.81
CA ASP A 539 14.32 -0.01 -16.11
C ASP A 539 13.46 -0.88 -15.20
N VAL A 540 13.29 -2.16 -15.58
CA VAL A 540 12.66 -3.19 -14.74
C VAL A 540 13.43 -4.50 -14.89
N SER A 541 13.88 -5.04 -13.78
CA SER A 541 14.53 -6.36 -13.71
C SER A 541 13.54 -7.44 -13.26
N ILE A 542 13.49 -8.55 -14.00
CA ILE A 542 12.57 -9.66 -13.77
C ILE A 542 13.35 -10.96 -13.67
N ALA A 543 13.23 -11.69 -12.58
CA ALA A 543 13.74 -13.05 -12.42
C ALA A 543 12.62 -14.07 -12.64
N ILE A 544 12.97 -15.23 -13.24
CA ILE A 544 12.02 -16.33 -13.47
C ILE A 544 12.52 -17.60 -12.81
N GLY A 545 11.59 -18.34 -12.22
CA GLY A 545 11.82 -19.69 -11.69
C GLY A 545 11.93 -19.73 -10.17
N LYS A 546 12.20 -20.92 -9.65
CA LYS A 546 12.40 -21.22 -8.20
C LYS A 546 13.70 -20.56 -7.69
N GLY A 547 13.84 -19.26 -7.95
CA GLY A 547 15.00 -18.38 -7.86
C GLY A 547 16.11 -18.91 -6.97
N THR A 548 17.33 -18.95 -7.48
CA THR A 548 18.49 -18.92 -6.60
C THR A 548 18.36 -17.67 -5.73
N ASP A 549 18.72 -17.74 -4.46
CA ASP A 549 18.66 -16.58 -3.53
C ASP A 549 19.25 -15.30 -4.16
N VAL A 550 20.25 -15.45 -5.04
CA VAL A 550 20.91 -14.37 -5.80
C VAL A 550 19.99 -13.67 -6.80
N ALA A 551 19.14 -14.43 -7.53
CA ALA A 551 18.21 -13.82 -8.50
C ALA A 551 17.12 -12.99 -7.81
N MET A 552 16.60 -13.50 -6.70
CA MET A 552 15.61 -12.80 -5.89
C MET A 552 16.20 -11.54 -5.25
N ASP A 553 17.50 -11.52 -4.92
CA ASP A 553 18.12 -10.35 -4.32
C ASP A 553 18.33 -9.19 -5.31
N VAL A 554 18.59 -9.49 -6.59
CA VAL A 554 18.89 -8.48 -7.62
C VAL A 554 17.64 -8.00 -8.36
N ALA A 555 16.70 -8.90 -8.64
CA ALA A 555 15.51 -8.57 -9.42
C ALA A 555 14.51 -7.73 -8.61
N GLN A 556 13.86 -6.79 -9.31
CA GLN A 556 12.77 -5.98 -8.77
C GLN A 556 11.43 -6.73 -8.79
N ILE A 557 11.27 -7.67 -9.72
CA ILE A 557 10.11 -8.54 -9.87
C ILE A 557 10.60 -9.98 -9.99
N THR A 558 9.97 -10.90 -9.25
CA THR A 558 10.26 -12.34 -9.35
C THR A 558 8.99 -13.10 -9.70
N LEU A 559 9.04 -13.88 -10.78
CA LEU A 559 7.98 -14.79 -11.19
C LEU A 559 8.28 -16.16 -10.61
N MET A 560 7.44 -16.68 -9.70
CA MET A 560 7.74 -17.87 -8.90
C MET A 560 7.56 -19.20 -9.64
N GLY A 561 6.79 -19.22 -10.72
CA GLY A 561 6.51 -20.40 -11.53
C GLY A 561 7.36 -20.49 -12.79
N ASP A 562 7.29 -21.64 -13.46
CA ASP A 562 7.90 -21.86 -14.76
C ASP A 562 6.99 -21.48 -15.94
N ASP A 563 5.72 -21.13 -15.68
CA ASP A 563 4.77 -20.71 -16.70
C ASP A 563 5.01 -19.24 -17.12
N LEU A 564 5.43 -19.07 -18.37
CA LEU A 564 5.78 -17.74 -18.88
C LEU A 564 4.58 -16.81 -19.14
N ARG A 565 3.32 -17.30 -19.04
CA ARG A 565 2.13 -16.44 -19.10
C ARG A 565 2.07 -15.42 -17.98
N THR A 566 2.70 -15.70 -16.85
CA THR A 566 2.82 -14.76 -15.74
C THR A 566 3.51 -13.44 -16.13
N LEU A 567 4.35 -13.44 -17.17
CA LEU A 567 5.05 -12.24 -17.65
C LEU A 567 4.12 -11.23 -18.33
N PRO A 568 3.30 -11.57 -19.35
CA PRO A 568 2.27 -10.66 -19.87
C PRO A 568 1.19 -10.34 -18.84
N GLU A 569 0.88 -11.23 -17.91
CA GLU A 569 -0.06 -10.99 -16.80
C GLU A 569 0.47 -9.91 -15.85
N ALA A 570 1.76 -9.97 -15.48
CA ALA A 570 2.42 -8.93 -14.68
C ALA A 570 2.35 -7.56 -15.36
N LEU A 571 2.60 -7.48 -16.67
CA LEU A 571 2.49 -6.25 -17.45
C LEU A 571 1.03 -5.72 -17.45
N GLN A 572 0.06 -6.60 -17.63
CA GLN A 572 -1.36 -6.22 -17.64
C GLN A 572 -1.81 -5.75 -16.26
N LEU A 573 -1.40 -6.42 -15.19
CA LEU A 573 -1.70 -6.03 -13.81
C LEU A 573 -1.09 -4.67 -13.48
N SER A 574 0.16 -4.42 -13.89
CA SER A 574 0.80 -3.11 -13.78
C SER A 574 -0.01 -2.02 -14.48
N ARG A 575 -0.40 -2.23 -15.74
CA ARG A 575 -1.22 -1.28 -16.51
C ARG A 575 -2.57 -1.00 -15.86
N ARG A 576 -3.25 -2.03 -15.34
CA ARG A 576 -4.52 -1.89 -14.63
C ARG A 576 -4.36 -1.13 -13.32
N THR A 577 -3.34 -1.46 -12.53
CA THR A 577 -3.06 -0.81 -11.25
C THR A 577 -2.77 0.68 -11.45
N VAL A 578 -1.91 1.03 -12.39
CA VAL A 578 -1.58 2.44 -12.65
C VAL A 578 -2.75 3.21 -13.25
N ARG A 579 -3.58 2.58 -14.09
CA ARG A 579 -4.83 3.20 -14.56
C ARG A 579 -5.76 3.51 -13.38
N MET A 580 -5.92 2.57 -12.46
CA MET A 580 -6.70 2.75 -11.23
C MET A 580 -6.18 3.91 -10.37
N ILE A 581 -4.85 4.07 -10.26
CA ILE A 581 -4.24 5.22 -9.58
C ILE A 581 -4.69 6.53 -10.23
N TRP A 582 -4.63 6.63 -11.56
CA TRP A 582 -5.04 7.84 -12.28
C TRP A 582 -6.54 8.11 -12.18
N GLU A 583 -7.39 7.08 -12.22
CA GLU A 583 -8.83 7.20 -11.97
C GLU A 583 -9.10 7.74 -10.56
N ASN A 584 -8.44 7.18 -9.56
CA ASN A 584 -8.56 7.63 -8.17
C ASN A 584 -8.11 9.08 -7.99
N LEU A 585 -6.98 9.47 -8.59
CA LEU A 585 -6.48 10.84 -8.54
C LEU A 585 -7.44 11.80 -9.24
N PHE A 586 -7.96 11.44 -10.41
CA PHE A 586 -8.94 12.24 -11.13
C PHE A 586 -10.17 12.53 -10.24
N TRP A 587 -10.75 11.52 -9.63
CA TRP A 587 -11.90 11.71 -8.74
C TRP A 587 -11.55 12.53 -7.51
N ALA A 588 -10.38 12.28 -6.88
CA ALA A 588 -9.94 13.05 -5.73
C ALA A 588 -9.74 14.54 -6.02
N PHE A 589 -9.27 14.90 -7.24
CA PHE A 589 -9.10 16.30 -7.64
C PHE A 589 -10.39 16.96 -8.10
N ILE A 590 -11.23 16.27 -8.89
CA ILE A 590 -12.44 16.87 -9.44
C ILE A 590 -13.42 17.27 -8.33
N TYR A 591 -13.52 16.49 -7.26
CA TYR A 591 -14.30 16.85 -6.09
C TYR A 591 -13.89 18.21 -5.53
N ASN A 592 -12.60 18.44 -5.33
CA ASN A 592 -12.11 19.71 -4.79
C ASN A 592 -12.30 20.86 -5.77
N ILE A 593 -12.01 20.66 -7.07
CA ILE A 593 -12.15 21.69 -8.11
C ILE A 593 -13.59 22.17 -8.24
N VAL A 594 -14.57 21.26 -8.12
CA VAL A 594 -15.99 21.61 -8.23
C VAL A 594 -16.54 22.15 -6.91
N CYS A 595 -16.24 21.50 -5.80
CA CYS A 595 -16.88 21.82 -4.53
C CYS A 595 -16.29 23.06 -3.83
N ILE A 596 -15.01 23.42 -4.04
CA ILE A 596 -14.42 24.63 -3.45
C ILE A 596 -15.13 25.91 -3.95
N PRO A 597 -15.32 26.14 -5.26
CA PRO A 597 -16.09 27.30 -5.74
C PRO A 597 -17.54 27.32 -5.23
N LEU A 598 -18.20 26.15 -5.18
CA LEU A 598 -19.57 26.04 -4.66
C LEU A 598 -19.63 26.38 -3.16
N ALA A 599 -18.64 25.93 -2.38
CA ALA A 599 -18.51 26.27 -0.96
C ALA A 599 -18.14 27.75 -0.74
N ALA A 600 -17.38 28.34 -1.66
CA ALA A 600 -17.07 29.77 -1.63
C ALA A 600 -18.27 30.65 -1.98
N GLY A 601 -19.36 30.08 -2.53
CA GLY A 601 -20.59 30.83 -2.86
C GLY A 601 -20.58 31.41 -4.27
N VAL A 602 -19.86 30.81 -5.23
CA VAL A 602 -19.80 31.29 -6.63
C VAL A 602 -21.20 31.37 -7.27
N LEU A 603 -22.16 30.53 -6.85
CA LEU A 603 -23.50 30.50 -7.40
C LEU A 603 -24.28 31.79 -7.12
N TYR A 604 -23.96 32.51 -6.04
CA TYR A 604 -24.55 33.83 -5.77
C TYR A 604 -24.25 34.89 -6.86
N LEU A 605 -23.15 34.70 -7.62
CA LEU A 605 -22.83 35.56 -8.77
C LEU A 605 -23.83 35.38 -9.93
N PHE A 606 -24.61 34.29 -9.92
CA PHE A 606 -25.61 33.94 -10.92
C PHE A 606 -27.04 34.03 -10.36
N ASP A 607 -27.23 34.77 -9.24
CA ASP A 607 -28.53 34.94 -8.54
C ASP A 607 -29.14 33.62 -8.05
N ILE A 608 -28.29 32.57 -7.84
CA ILE A 608 -28.72 31.31 -7.25
C ILE A 608 -28.38 31.31 -5.77
N ASP A 609 -29.37 31.37 -4.92
CA ASP A 609 -29.24 31.39 -3.47
C ASP A 609 -29.06 29.97 -2.90
N TRP A 610 -27.92 29.33 -3.30
CA TRP A 610 -27.54 28.00 -2.83
C TRP A 610 -26.04 27.88 -2.64
N GLN A 611 -25.65 27.27 -1.53
CA GLN A 611 -24.25 27.04 -1.16
C GLN A 611 -24.08 25.74 -0.39
N ILE A 612 -22.89 25.17 -0.48
CA ILE A 612 -22.51 24.01 0.34
C ILE A 612 -22.27 24.48 1.78
N THR A 613 -23.07 23.97 2.73
CA THR A 613 -22.85 24.24 4.16
C THR A 613 -21.66 23.46 4.69
N PRO A 614 -21.02 23.88 5.80
CA PRO A 614 -19.90 23.16 6.41
C PRO A 614 -20.20 21.68 6.75
N SER A 615 -21.44 21.38 7.15
CA SER A 615 -21.89 20.01 7.43
C SER A 615 -21.93 19.14 6.18
N TRP A 616 -22.52 19.66 5.07
CA TRP A 616 -22.50 18.99 3.78
C TRP A 616 -21.08 18.85 3.22
N ALA A 617 -20.23 19.86 3.38
CA ALA A 617 -18.83 19.83 3.00
C ALA A 617 -18.09 18.65 3.66
N SER A 618 -18.29 18.46 4.97
CA SER A 618 -17.67 17.36 5.73
C SER A 618 -18.20 15.98 5.32
N ALA A 619 -19.49 15.86 5.03
CA ALA A 619 -20.08 14.62 4.52
C ALA A 619 -19.51 14.24 3.14
N LEU A 620 -19.48 15.17 2.19
CA LEU A 620 -18.92 14.96 0.85
C LEU A 620 -17.45 14.56 0.90
N MET A 621 -16.66 15.17 1.79
CA MET A 621 -15.26 14.81 2.01
C MET A 621 -15.12 13.36 2.49
N ALA A 622 -15.96 12.90 3.43
CA ALA A 622 -15.93 11.53 3.91
C ALA A 622 -16.28 10.54 2.78
N PHE A 623 -17.30 10.83 1.97
CA PHE A 623 -17.67 10.01 0.82
C PHE A 623 -16.58 9.94 -0.25
N SER A 624 -15.88 11.05 -0.53
CA SER A 624 -14.77 11.07 -1.48
C SER A 624 -13.67 10.07 -1.11
N SER A 625 -13.27 10.00 0.16
CA SER A 625 -12.26 9.04 0.63
C SER A 625 -12.73 7.58 0.48
N VAL A 626 -13.99 7.30 0.82
CA VAL A 626 -14.58 5.96 0.70
C VAL A 626 -14.66 5.53 -0.75
N SER A 627 -15.05 6.43 -1.67
CA SER A 627 -15.18 6.12 -3.10
C SER A 627 -13.85 5.69 -3.72
N VAL A 628 -12.74 6.35 -3.37
CA VAL A 628 -11.39 6.02 -3.84
C VAL A 628 -10.97 4.63 -3.36
N VAL A 629 -11.24 4.28 -2.09
CA VAL A 629 -10.89 2.95 -1.57
C VAL A 629 -11.74 1.86 -2.22
N LEU A 630 -13.06 2.09 -2.37
CA LEU A 630 -13.93 1.14 -3.05
C LEU A 630 -13.54 0.93 -4.53
N ASN A 631 -13.16 2.01 -5.23
CA ASN A 631 -12.64 1.88 -6.59
C ASN A 631 -11.36 1.05 -6.63
N SER A 632 -10.44 1.25 -5.68
CA SER A 632 -9.21 0.45 -5.59
C SER A 632 -9.49 -1.05 -5.34
N LEU A 633 -10.47 -1.37 -4.49
CA LEU A 633 -10.88 -2.75 -4.24
C LEU A 633 -11.47 -3.44 -5.48
N ARG A 634 -12.00 -2.68 -6.45
CA ARG A 634 -12.47 -3.23 -7.72
C ARG A 634 -11.36 -3.96 -8.48
N LEU A 635 -10.09 -3.56 -8.30
CA LEU A 635 -8.94 -4.24 -8.91
C LEU A 635 -8.84 -5.71 -8.45
N LYS A 636 -9.23 -6.03 -7.23
CA LYS A 636 -9.25 -7.41 -6.70
C LYS A 636 -10.28 -8.30 -7.44
N LEU A 637 -11.37 -7.70 -7.91
CA LEU A 637 -12.45 -8.40 -8.62
C LEU A 637 -12.21 -8.55 -10.13
N MET A 638 -11.24 -7.81 -10.68
CA MET A 638 -10.89 -7.91 -12.08
C MET A 638 -10.07 -9.18 -12.34
N LYS A 639 -10.55 -10.05 -13.24
CA LYS A 639 -9.80 -11.20 -13.77
C LYS A 639 -8.78 -10.74 -14.79
#